data_e35dbb30b9c745ebed297945172fe3fb
#
_entry.id   e35dbb30b9c745ebed297945172fe3fb
#
_cell.length_a   1.000
_cell.length_b   1.000
_cell.length_c   1.000
_cell.angle_alpha   90.00
_cell.angle_beta   90.00
_cell.angle_gamma   90.00
#
_symmetry.space_group_name_H-M   'P 1'
#
loop_
_entity.id
_entity.type
_entity.pdbx_description
1 polymer ?
#
loop_
_entity_poly.entity_id
_entity_poly.type
_entity_poly.pdbx_seq_one_letter_code
_entity_poly.pdbx_strand_id
1 'polypeptide(L)'
;MPIEKIGIYTPSGLPTSLLMTAIIARLAKVKEIILATPKNNGVLNPAIMYVAKKTGIKFIMSCGGAQAIASLAYINKVDKIVGPGNAWVAEAKRQLSGRIIGTESMHAGESEICVIADNNTDINQIVTSLISQAEHDPNSQSILITKYQEVLNKVRKKLPVALKKLPRKRIAIKSIQNNCIMIKAISDKDVINSVNLIGPEHLEINVKNYKKYSKFIINAGSICNGENSAMVLTDFGVVGTNHILPTHGSAKYSSGLNLNEFVKRISVVTLSKKGLEKTANHAITLSEFENLYGHTQSIKSRIRRN
;
A
#
# COMPACT_ATOMS: atom_id res chain seq x y z
N MET A 1 -9.84 -7.91 16.97
CA MET A 1 -9.39 -7.00 18.05
C MET A 1 -8.55 -5.90 17.44
N PRO A 2 -8.76 -4.61 17.77
CA PRO A 2 -7.88 -3.54 17.32
C PRO A 2 -6.45 -3.70 17.86
N ILE A 3 -5.47 -3.15 17.12
CA ILE A 3 -4.13 -2.89 17.66
C ILE A 3 -4.28 -1.75 18.67
N GLU A 4 -3.59 -1.81 19.79
CA GLU A 4 -3.81 -0.88 20.89
C GLU A 4 -3.16 0.48 20.61
N LYS A 5 -1.89 0.48 20.18
CA LYS A 5 -1.08 1.68 20.00
C LYS A 5 -0.33 1.66 18.69
N ILE A 6 -0.50 2.68 17.86
CA ILE A 6 0.19 2.79 16.57
C ILE A 6 0.95 4.11 16.42
N GLY A 7 2.01 4.05 15.63
CA GLY A 7 2.69 5.21 15.08
C GLY A 7 2.27 5.45 13.63
N ILE A 8 1.90 6.67 13.29
CA ILE A 8 1.72 7.09 11.91
C ILE A 8 2.90 7.99 11.54
N TYR A 9 3.66 7.59 10.51
CA TYR A 9 4.67 8.46 9.91
C TYR A 9 4.07 9.16 8.70
N THR A 10 4.25 10.49 8.62
CA THR A 10 3.79 11.27 7.46
C THR A 10 4.83 12.32 7.09
N PRO A 11 5.29 12.39 5.83
CA PRO A 11 6.08 13.50 5.32
C PRO A 11 5.37 14.84 5.50
N SER A 12 6.11 15.93 5.71
CA SER A 12 5.53 17.25 6.02
C SER A 12 4.61 17.84 4.94
N GLY A 13 4.69 17.34 3.70
CA GLY A 13 3.91 17.83 2.56
C GLY A 13 2.65 17.01 2.22
N LEU A 14 2.34 15.92 2.95
CA LEU A 14 1.31 14.95 2.56
C LEU A 14 0.18 14.82 3.59
N PRO A 15 -0.68 15.83 3.76
CA PRO A 15 -1.82 15.76 4.68
C PRO A 15 -2.85 14.69 4.29
N THR A 16 -2.97 14.36 3.00
CA THR A 16 -3.86 13.31 2.49
C THR A 16 -3.45 11.93 2.96
N SER A 17 -2.14 11.62 3.00
CA SER A 17 -1.63 10.35 3.55
C SER A 17 -1.97 10.19 5.02
N LEU A 18 -1.84 11.28 5.80
CA LEU A 18 -2.28 11.27 7.20
C LEU A 18 -3.77 11.03 7.32
N LEU A 19 -4.57 11.75 6.53
CA LEU A 19 -6.04 11.63 6.55
C LEU A 19 -6.48 10.20 6.29
N MET A 20 -6.00 9.60 5.20
CA MET A 20 -6.33 8.23 4.80
C MET A 20 -5.92 7.19 5.84
N THR A 21 -4.73 7.33 6.44
CA THR A 21 -4.23 6.42 7.46
C THR A 21 -5.01 6.57 8.77
N ALA A 22 -5.20 7.80 9.23
CA ALA A 22 -5.82 8.08 10.52
C ALA A 22 -7.30 7.71 10.55
N ILE A 23 -8.05 7.92 9.45
CA ILE A 23 -9.46 7.53 9.36
C ILE A 23 -9.60 6.01 9.51
N ILE A 24 -8.82 5.23 8.80
CA ILE A 24 -8.89 3.76 8.87
C ILE A 24 -8.51 3.29 10.28
N ALA A 25 -7.45 3.86 10.88
CA ALA A 25 -7.05 3.54 12.25
C ALA A 25 -8.17 3.82 13.27
N ARG A 26 -8.88 4.93 13.11
CA ARG A 26 -10.05 5.26 13.96
C ARG A 26 -11.23 4.34 13.72
N LEU A 27 -11.54 4.00 12.48
CA LEU A 27 -12.58 3.00 12.17
C LEU A 27 -12.26 1.63 12.78
N ALA A 28 -10.98 1.24 12.78
CA ALA A 28 -10.50 0.04 13.46
C ALA A 28 -10.56 0.13 14.99
N LYS A 29 -10.89 1.30 15.56
CA LYS A 29 -10.94 1.57 17.01
C LYS A 29 -9.57 1.46 17.70
N VAL A 30 -8.49 1.86 17.02
CA VAL A 30 -7.17 2.00 17.63
C VAL A 30 -7.25 3.04 18.75
N LYS A 31 -6.78 2.67 19.97
CA LYS A 31 -6.92 3.53 21.14
C LYS A 31 -5.98 4.72 21.10
N GLU A 32 -4.70 4.46 20.82
CA GLU A 32 -3.65 5.48 20.84
C GLU A 32 -2.97 5.58 19.48
N ILE A 33 -2.94 6.80 18.95
CA ILE A 33 -2.26 7.12 17.68
C ILE A 33 -1.24 8.21 17.95
N ILE A 34 0.03 7.93 17.63
CA ILE A 34 1.12 8.90 17.69
C ILE A 34 1.52 9.26 16.27
N LEU A 35 1.45 10.53 15.94
CA LEU A 35 1.90 11.05 14.65
C LEU A 35 3.36 11.47 14.74
N ALA A 36 4.19 10.99 13.83
CA ALA A 36 5.53 11.50 13.58
C ALA A 36 5.55 12.20 12.22
N THR A 37 5.95 13.48 12.21
CA THR A 37 6.05 14.29 10.98
C THR A 37 7.15 15.33 11.13
N PRO A 38 8.03 15.53 10.13
CA PRO A 38 9.06 16.54 10.20
C PRO A 38 8.49 17.95 10.07
N LYS A 39 9.17 18.91 10.67
CA LYS A 39 8.94 20.33 10.40
C LYS A 39 9.47 20.70 9.00
N ASN A 40 8.83 21.66 8.37
CA ASN A 40 9.34 22.34 7.19
C ASN A 40 9.69 23.78 7.58
N ASN A 41 10.93 24.21 7.39
CA ASN A 41 11.43 25.52 7.81
C ASN A 41 11.13 25.85 9.28
N GLY A 42 11.28 24.87 10.16
CA GLY A 42 11.04 25.05 11.60
C GLY A 42 9.58 25.00 12.06
N VAL A 43 8.63 24.89 11.13
CA VAL A 43 7.18 24.93 11.41
C VAL A 43 6.51 23.62 11.00
N LEU A 44 5.56 23.13 11.80
CA LEU A 44 4.69 22.03 11.41
C LEU A 44 3.67 22.51 10.37
N ASN A 45 3.43 21.69 9.36
CA ASN A 45 2.48 22.02 8.30
C ASN A 45 1.05 22.21 8.87
N PRO A 46 0.42 23.37 8.69
CA PRO A 46 -0.93 23.64 9.22
C PRO A 46 -2.00 22.64 8.74
N ALA A 47 -1.90 22.15 7.51
CA ALA A 47 -2.83 21.16 6.98
C ALA A 47 -2.70 19.81 7.71
N ILE A 48 -1.47 19.37 8.03
CA ILE A 48 -1.23 18.17 8.84
C ILE A 48 -1.79 18.36 10.25
N MET A 49 -1.58 19.54 10.86
CA MET A 49 -2.13 19.86 12.18
C MET A 49 -3.67 19.85 12.19
N TYR A 50 -4.27 20.39 11.12
CA TYR A 50 -5.72 20.35 10.95
C TYR A 50 -6.26 18.92 10.84
N VAL A 51 -5.63 18.07 10.02
CA VAL A 51 -6.02 16.66 9.88
C VAL A 51 -5.84 15.92 11.20
N ALA A 52 -4.72 16.11 11.91
CA ALA A 52 -4.48 15.50 13.21
C ALA A 52 -5.58 15.87 14.22
N LYS A 53 -5.96 17.15 14.27
CA LYS A 53 -7.07 17.62 15.11
C LYS A 53 -8.41 16.98 14.73
N LYS A 54 -8.74 16.94 13.43
CA LYS A 54 -10.00 16.37 12.94
C LYS A 54 -10.11 14.86 13.16
N THR A 55 -8.98 14.15 13.10
CA THR A 55 -8.92 12.69 13.35
C THR A 55 -8.67 12.35 14.83
N GLY A 56 -8.63 13.36 15.72
CA GLY A 56 -8.49 13.17 17.17
C GLY A 56 -7.11 12.65 17.60
N ILE A 57 -6.06 12.89 16.81
CA ILE A 57 -4.68 12.57 17.19
C ILE A 57 -4.21 13.59 18.21
N LYS A 58 -3.81 13.11 19.41
CA LYS A 58 -3.40 13.96 20.54
C LYS A 58 -1.89 14.13 20.67
N PHE A 59 -1.12 13.17 20.16
CA PHE A 59 0.33 13.13 20.31
C PHE A 59 1.00 13.31 18.96
N ILE A 60 1.78 14.39 18.84
CA ILE A 60 2.51 14.73 17.61
C ILE A 60 3.98 14.91 17.95
N MET A 61 4.81 14.12 17.29
CA MET A 61 6.26 14.19 17.39
C MET A 61 6.80 14.88 16.13
N SER A 62 7.45 16.02 16.32
CA SER A 62 8.07 16.78 15.22
C SER A 62 9.44 16.22 14.85
N CYS A 63 9.45 15.02 14.31
CA CYS A 63 10.65 14.29 13.92
C CYS A 63 10.43 13.59 12.57
N GLY A 64 11.46 13.50 11.75
CA GLY A 64 11.44 12.84 10.43
C GLY A 64 12.51 11.79 10.28
N GLY A 65 12.51 11.11 9.12
CA GLY A 65 13.52 10.11 8.78
C GLY A 65 13.52 8.86 9.64
N ALA A 66 14.63 8.13 9.61
CA ALA A 66 14.83 6.91 10.40
C ALA A 66 14.71 7.15 11.91
N GLN A 67 15.11 8.34 12.37
CA GLN A 67 15.02 8.73 13.79
C GLN A 67 13.58 8.76 14.28
N ALA A 68 12.62 9.19 13.45
CA ALA A 68 11.21 9.16 13.80
C ALA A 68 10.72 7.71 14.00
N ILE A 69 11.13 6.80 13.14
CA ILE A 69 10.78 5.38 13.22
C ILE A 69 11.37 4.76 14.49
N ALA A 70 12.65 5.01 14.77
CA ALA A 70 13.31 4.56 16.01
C ALA A 70 12.63 5.14 17.26
N SER A 71 12.29 6.42 17.27
CA SER A 71 11.59 7.05 18.40
C SER A 71 10.19 6.47 18.62
N LEU A 72 9.44 6.21 17.56
CA LEU A 72 8.14 5.54 17.67
C LEU A 72 8.27 4.14 18.27
N ALA A 73 9.28 3.39 17.84
CA ALA A 73 9.50 2.01 18.30
C ALA A 73 10.03 1.93 19.74
N TYR A 74 11.13 2.63 20.05
CA TYR A 74 11.86 2.44 21.30
C TYR A 74 11.40 3.37 22.42
N ILE A 75 11.08 4.63 22.10
CA ILE A 75 10.68 5.62 23.11
C ILE A 75 9.18 5.55 23.33
N ASN A 76 8.41 5.63 22.26
CA ASN A 76 6.96 5.63 22.35
C ASN A 76 6.37 4.21 22.45
N LYS A 77 7.13 3.17 22.14
CA LYS A 77 6.75 1.76 22.25
C LYS A 77 5.41 1.46 21.57
N VAL A 78 5.28 1.87 20.31
CA VAL A 78 4.09 1.56 19.52
C VAL A 78 4.12 0.09 19.06
N ASP A 79 2.95 -0.53 18.93
CA ASP A 79 2.84 -1.91 18.45
C ASP A 79 3.06 -2.02 16.94
N LYS A 80 2.67 -0.98 16.18
CA LYS A 80 2.79 -0.96 14.73
C LYS A 80 3.08 0.45 14.23
N ILE A 81 3.90 0.58 13.16
CA ILE A 81 4.16 1.84 12.46
C ILE A 81 3.63 1.71 11.03
N VAL A 82 2.87 2.72 10.60
CA VAL A 82 2.26 2.80 9.26
C VAL A 82 2.51 4.17 8.63
N GLY A 83 2.40 4.23 7.31
CA GLY A 83 2.47 5.48 6.54
C GLY A 83 3.70 5.58 5.64
N PRO A 84 3.61 6.36 4.55
CA PRO A 84 4.65 6.44 3.51
C PRO A 84 5.89 7.20 4.01
N GLY A 85 7.03 6.86 3.42
CA GLY A 85 8.30 7.54 3.71
C GLY A 85 9.32 7.32 2.60
N ASN A 86 10.44 8.03 2.68
CA ASN A 86 11.57 7.83 1.78
C ASN A 86 12.31 6.52 2.09
N ALA A 87 13.35 6.20 1.30
CA ALA A 87 14.14 4.98 1.44
C ALA A 87 14.72 4.78 2.87
N TRP A 88 15.10 5.85 3.57
CA TRP A 88 15.60 5.77 4.95
C TRP A 88 14.51 5.35 5.95
N VAL A 89 13.29 5.86 5.74
CA VAL A 89 12.12 5.47 6.55
C VAL A 89 11.73 4.03 6.28
N ALA A 90 11.71 3.63 5.01
CA ALA A 90 11.39 2.27 4.59
C ALA A 90 12.42 1.28 5.17
N GLU A 91 13.72 1.60 5.07
CA GLU A 91 14.78 0.74 5.63
C GLU A 91 14.72 0.65 7.16
N ALA A 92 14.46 1.75 7.85
CA ALA A 92 14.30 1.73 9.30
C ALA A 92 13.11 0.85 9.73
N LYS A 93 11.98 0.93 9.03
CA LYS A 93 10.84 0.03 9.26
C LYS A 93 11.21 -1.42 9.01
N ARG A 94 11.89 -1.72 7.91
CA ARG A 94 12.32 -3.07 7.55
C ARG A 94 13.20 -3.71 8.65
N GLN A 95 14.15 -2.94 9.22
CA GLN A 95 15.03 -3.43 10.29
C GLN A 95 14.30 -3.75 11.59
N LEU A 96 13.22 -3.03 11.90
CA LEU A 96 12.48 -3.19 13.14
C LEU A 96 11.27 -4.13 13.01
N SER A 97 10.78 -4.32 11.79
CA SER A 97 9.59 -5.12 11.50
C SER A 97 9.78 -6.59 11.88
N GLY A 98 8.77 -7.17 12.53
CA GLY A 98 8.77 -8.55 12.98
C GLY A 98 9.67 -8.83 14.20
N ARG A 99 10.44 -7.85 14.67
CA ARG A 99 11.33 -7.99 15.85
C ARG A 99 10.86 -7.14 17.03
N ILE A 100 10.51 -5.90 16.77
CA ILE A 100 10.14 -4.91 17.80
C ILE A 100 8.75 -4.36 17.54
N ILE A 101 8.42 -4.10 16.29
CA ILE A 101 7.15 -3.53 15.86
C ILE A 101 6.56 -4.31 14.69
N GLY A 102 5.25 -4.17 14.47
CA GLY A 102 4.64 -4.46 13.18
C GLY A 102 4.79 -3.27 12.21
N THR A 103 4.73 -3.56 10.92
CA THR A 103 4.62 -2.53 9.87
C THR A 103 3.46 -2.89 8.95
N GLU A 104 3.09 -2.00 8.04
CA GLU A 104 2.19 -2.35 6.95
C GLU A 104 2.73 -3.54 6.15
N SER A 105 1.82 -4.36 5.61
CA SER A 105 2.18 -5.58 4.88
C SER A 105 2.80 -5.32 3.51
N MET A 106 2.65 -4.11 2.99
CA MET A 106 3.16 -3.72 1.68
C MET A 106 4.53 -3.08 1.75
N HIS A 107 5.28 -3.18 0.65
CA HIS A 107 6.48 -2.39 0.42
C HIS A 107 6.07 -1.06 -0.23
N ALA A 108 6.27 0.05 0.48
CA ALA A 108 6.08 1.39 -0.06
C ALA A 108 7.41 1.90 -0.61
N GLY A 109 7.53 1.89 -1.93
CA GLY A 109 8.67 2.42 -2.68
C GLY A 109 8.27 3.63 -3.52
N GLU A 110 8.98 3.83 -4.63
CA GLU A 110 8.68 4.87 -5.59
C GLU A 110 7.35 4.60 -6.30
N SER A 111 6.60 5.66 -6.53
CA SER A 111 5.26 5.57 -7.11
C SER A 111 5.25 5.11 -8.56
N GLU A 112 4.25 4.33 -8.94
CA GLU A 112 4.14 3.68 -10.25
C GLU A 112 2.76 3.85 -10.86
N ILE A 113 2.70 4.12 -12.17
CA ILE A 113 1.47 4.04 -12.96
C ILE A 113 1.65 3.14 -14.17
N CYS A 114 0.65 2.31 -14.44
CA CYS A 114 0.51 1.57 -15.68
C CYS A 114 -0.81 1.97 -16.36
N VAL A 115 -0.74 2.45 -17.59
CA VAL A 115 -1.91 2.85 -18.40
C VAL A 115 -2.12 1.86 -19.52
N ILE A 116 -3.32 1.29 -19.61
CA ILE A 116 -3.79 0.54 -20.77
C ILE A 116 -4.61 1.49 -21.64
N ALA A 117 -4.25 1.61 -22.92
CA ALA A 117 -4.92 2.49 -23.86
C ALA A 117 -5.18 1.79 -25.21
N ASP A 118 -6.22 2.21 -25.91
CA ASP A 118 -6.51 1.78 -27.29
C ASP A 118 -6.47 2.98 -28.27
N ASN A 119 -6.83 2.74 -29.52
CA ASN A 119 -6.82 3.75 -30.60
C ASN A 119 -7.90 4.83 -30.41
N ASN A 120 -8.89 4.62 -29.57
CA ASN A 120 -9.96 5.58 -29.27
C ASN A 120 -9.65 6.42 -28.02
N THR A 121 -8.63 6.04 -27.23
CA THR A 121 -8.26 6.75 -26.01
C THR A 121 -7.68 8.14 -26.35
N ASP A 122 -8.13 9.18 -25.65
CA ASP A 122 -7.55 10.53 -25.82
C ASP A 122 -6.08 10.54 -25.41
N ILE A 123 -5.22 10.91 -26.35
CA ILE A 123 -3.77 11.01 -26.14
C ILE A 123 -3.43 12.01 -25.01
N ASN A 124 -4.26 13.04 -24.79
CA ASN A 124 -4.03 13.95 -23.65
C ASN A 124 -4.21 13.25 -22.31
N GLN A 125 -5.26 12.42 -22.18
CA GLN A 125 -5.49 11.65 -20.95
C GLN A 125 -4.30 10.72 -20.67
N ILE A 126 -3.81 9.98 -21.67
CA ILE A 126 -2.64 9.12 -21.51
C ILE A 126 -1.44 9.93 -21.04
N VAL A 127 -1.13 11.02 -21.73
CA VAL A 127 0.04 11.86 -21.42
C VAL A 127 -0.08 12.46 -20.02
N THR A 128 -1.26 12.97 -19.64
CA THR A 128 -1.45 13.57 -18.30
C THR A 128 -1.38 12.54 -17.19
N SER A 129 -1.88 11.32 -17.38
CA SER A 129 -1.73 10.23 -16.41
C SER A 129 -0.26 9.84 -16.22
N LEU A 130 0.53 9.72 -17.30
CA LEU A 130 1.96 9.39 -17.18
C LEU A 130 2.75 10.50 -16.47
N ILE A 131 2.48 11.78 -16.78
CA ILE A 131 3.22 12.89 -16.17
C ILE A 131 2.79 13.18 -14.72
N SER A 132 1.53 12.92 -14.35
CA SER A 132 1.08 13.08 -12.97
C SER A 132 1.85 12.17 -12.01
N GLN A 133 2.19 10.96 -12.45
CA GLN A 133 3.04 10.05 -11.68
C GLN A 133 4.51 10.49 -11.70
N ALA A 134 5.01 10.90 -12.86
CA ALA A 134 6.40 11.28 -13.03
C ALA A 134 6.81 12.53 -12.21
N GLU A 135 5.88 13.39 -11.82
CA GLU A 135 6.19 14.58 -11.01
C GLU A 135 6.34 14.29 -9.51
N HIS A 136 6.02 13.07 -9.04
CA HIS A 136 6.19 12.70 -7.64
C HIS A 136 7.65 12.61 -7.23
N ASP A 137 8.45 11.82 -7.97
CA ASP A 137 9.87 11.55 -7.66
C ASP A 137 10.67 11.26 -8.94
N PRO A 138 11.98 11.56 -8.99
CA PRO A 138 12.84 11.22 -10.14
C PRO A 138 12.90 9.72 -10.47
N ASN A 139 12.57 8.85 -9.54
CA ASN A 139 12.58 7.40 -9.70
C ASN A 139 11.18 6.83 -9.96
N SER A 140 10.11 7.66 -9.93
CA SER A 140 8.75 7.22 -10.25
C SER A 140 8.68 6.56 -11.63
N GLN A 141 7.86 5.52 -11.74
CA GLN A 141 7.73 4.74 -12.97
C GLN A 141 6.42 5.03 -13.69
N SER A 142 6.50 5.24 -15.01
CA SER A 142 5.34 5.48 -15.89
C SER A 142 5.33 4.47 -17.01
N ILE A 143 4.29 3.63 -17.08
CA ILE A 143 4.18 2.54 -18.06
C ILE A 143 2.96 2.74 -18.93
N LEU A 144 3.13 2.62 -20.24
CA LEU A 144 2.03 2.59 -21.21
C LEU A 144 2.02 1.24 -21.93
N ILE A 145 0.88 0.56 -21.90
CA ILE A 145 0.66 -0.69 -22.63
C ILE A 145 -0.46 -0.48 -23.65
N THR A 146 -0.19 -0.72 -24.92
CA THR A 146 -1.19 -0.63 -25.99
C THR A 146 -0.86 -1.59 -27.13
N LYS A 147 -1.89 -1.99 -27.88
CA LYS A 147 -1.74 -2.80 -29.10
C LYS A 147 -1.45 -1.94 -30.35
N TYR A 148 -1.58 -0.64 -30.25
CA TYR A 148 -1.60 0.29 -31.39
C TYR A 148 -0.31 1.09 -31.45
N GLN A 149 0.49 0.85 -32.51
CA GLN A 149 1.77 1.55 -32.72
C GLN A 149 1.60 3.06 -32.83
N GLU A 150 0.51 3.49 -33.47
CA GLU A 150 0.20 4.91 -33.64
C GLU A 150 -0.07 5.64 -32.32
N VAL A 151 -0.66 4.97 -31.31
CA VAL A 151 -0.84 5.52 -29.96
C VAL A 151 0.52 5.78 -29.34
N LEU A 152 1.44 4.82 -29.40
CA LEU A 152 2.82 4.99 -28.90
C LEU A 152 3.51 6.17 -29.58
N ASN A 153 3.38 6.28 -30.90
CA ASN A 153 4.02 7.36 -31.65
C ASN A 153 3.44 8.74 -31.29
N LYS A 154 2.11 8.85 -31.14
CA LYS A 154 1.43 10.09 -30.72
C LYS A 154 1.85 10.50 -29.30
N VAL A 155 1.90 9.54 -28.35
CA VAL A 155 2.34 9.79 -26.97
C VAL A 155 3.80 10.23 -26.94
N ARG A 156 4.72 9.52 -27.61
CA ARG A 156 6.15 9.90 -27.71
C ARG A 156 6.35 11.32 -28.20
N LYS A 157 5.54 11.76 -29.20
CA LYS A 157 5.62 13.12 -29.74
C LYS A 157 5.08 14.17 -28.76
N LYS A 158 4.02 13.85 -28.01
CA LYS A 158 3.31 14.82 -27.16
C LYS A 158 3.90 14.95 -25.76
N LEU A 159 4.41 13.85 -25.21
CA LEU A 159 4.94 13.77 -23.85
C LEU A 159 6.01 14.84 -23.55
N PRO A 160 7.06 15.05 -24.39
CA PRO A 160 8.07 16.09 -24.13
C PRO A 160 7.50 17.51 -24.12
N VAL A 161 6.45 17.77 -24.91
CA VAL A 161 5.78 19.07 -24.96
C VAL A 161 5.00 19.34 -23.66
N ALA A 162 4.32 18.32 -23.16
CA ALA A 162 3.57 18.40 -21.91
C ALA A 162 4.49 18.60 -20.68
N LEU A 163 5.59 17.86 -20.61
CA LEU A 163 6.59 17.97 -19.53
C LEU A 163 7.16 19.39 -19.37
N LYS A 164 7.37 20.12 -20.46
CA LYS A 164 7.90 21.50 -20.41
C LYS A 164 7.00 22.47 -19.66
N LYS A 165 5.68 22.18 -19.57
CA LYS A 165 4.66 23.03 -18.95
C LYS A 165 4.54 22.84 -17.45
N LEU A 166 5.12 21.77 -16.89
CA LEU A 166 4.99 21.44 -15.46
C LEU A 166 5.84 22.37 -14.58
N PRO A 167 5.32 22.81 -13.43
CA PRO A 167 6.14 23.48 -12.41
C PRO A 167 7.32 22.61 -11.95
N ARG A 168 7.08 21.30 -11.72
CA ARG A 168 8.07 20.31 -11.29
C ARG A 168 8.78 19.60 -12.45
N LYS A 169 8.91 20.26 -13.61
CA LYS A 169 9.43 19.67 -14.85
C LYS A 169 10.78 18.96 -14.71
N ARG A 170 11.71 19.45 -13.85
CA ARG A 170 13.02 18.82 -13.66
C ARG A 170 12.89 17.40 -13.11
N ILE A 171 11.99 17.19 -12.16
CA ILE A 171 11.70 15.89 -11.56
C ILE A 171 11.03 14.99 -12.60
N ALA A 172 9.95 15.45 -13.19
CA ALA A 172 9.17 14.68 -14.17
C ALA A 172 9.99 14.28 -15.41
N ILE A 173 10.85 15.18 -15.93
CA ILE A 173 11.75 14.87 -17.06
C ILE A 173 12.70 13.73 -16.69
N LYS A 174 13.34 13.80 -15.50
CA LYS A 174 14.27 12.75 -15.05
C LYS A 174 13.55 11.40 -14.88
N SER A 175 12.37 11.41 -14.27
CA SER A 175 11.53 10.21 -14.12
C SER A 175 11.19 9.59 -15.49
N ILE A 176 10.65 10.38 -16.42
CA ILE A 176 10.30 9.89 -17.76
C ILE A 176 11.51 9.42 -18.55
N GLN A 177 12.65 10.10 -18.49
CA GLN A 177 13.86 9.69 -19.20
C GLN A 177 14.40 8.34 -18.73
N ASN A 178 14.35 8.09 -17.42
CA ASN A 178 14.94 6.90 -16.83
C ASN A 178 13.95 5.74 -16.69
N ASN A 179 12.66 6.02 -16.42
CA ASN A 179 11.71 5.04 -15.92
C ASN A 179 10.39 5.00 -16.72
N CYS A 180 10.30 5.67 -17.89
CA CYS A 180 9.12 5.53 -18.72
C CYS A 180 9.26 4.34 -19.68
N ILE A 181 8.33 3.40 -19.60
CA ILE A 181 8.30 2.19 -20.42
C ILE A 181 7.06 2.23 -21.30
N MET A 182 7.25 2.02 -22.61
CA MET A 182 6.15 1.95 -23.58
C MET A 182 6.16 0.58 -24.26
N ILE A 183 5.12 -0.21 -24.00
CA ILE A 183 4.99 -1.59 -24.43
C ILE A 183 3.96 -1.68 -25.55
N LYS A 184 4.38 -2.23 -26.71
CA LYS A 184 3.47 -2.67 -27.77
C LYS A 184 3.10 -4.13 -27.54
N ALA A 185 1.89 -4.39 -27.09
CA ALA A 185 1.34 -5.73 -26.98
C ALA A 185 0.80 -6.22 -28.34
N ILE A 186 0.78 -7.53 -28.56
CA ILE A 186 0.27 -8.16 -29.77
C ILE A 186 -1.22 -8.48 -29.62
N SER A 187 -1.64 -8.92 -28.44
CA SER A 187 -2.99 -9.37 -28.14
C SER A 187 -3.51 -8.81 -26.81
N ASP A 188 -4.81 -8.96 -26.55
CA ASP A 188 -5.39 -8.63 -25.23
C ASP A 188 -4.82 -9.52 -24.12
N LYS A 189 -4.46 -10.76 -24.43
CA LYS A 189 -3.79 -11.68 -23.49
C LYS A 189 -2.41 -11.16 -23.10
N ASP A 190 -1.65 -10.61 -24.06
CA ASP A 190 -0.33 -10.04 -23.76
C ASP A 190 -0.44 -8.78 -22.90
N VAL A 191 -1.47 -7.94 -23.13
CA VAL A 191 -1.77 -6.81 -22.24
C VAL A 191 -1.99 -7.29 -20.81
N ILE A 192 -2.86 -8.27 -20.61
CA ILE A 192 -3.19 -8.83 -19.29
C ILE A 192 -1.96 -9.45 -18.64
N ASN A 193 -1.20 -10.27 -19.39
CA ASN A 193 0.00 -10.92 -18.87
C ASN A 193 1.07 -9.90 -18.47
N SER A 194 1.26 -8.85 -19.28
CA SER A 194 2.21 -7.77 -18.97
C SER A 194 1.85 -7.07 -17.67
N VAL A 195 0.59 -6.69 -17.49
CA VAL A 195 0.13 -6.05 -16.24
C VAL A 195 0.32 -6.97 -15.04
N ASN A 196 -0.11 -8.23 -15.15
CA ASN A 196 0.03 -9.19 -14.05
C ASN A 196 1.50 -9.51 -13.72
N LEU A 197 2.39 -9.47 -14.71
CA LEU A 197 3.83 -9.63 -14.52
C LEU A 197 4.43 -8.40 -13.82
N ILE A 198 4.03 -7.20 -14.20
CA ILE A 198 4.49 -5.95 -13.60
C ILE A 198 3.97 -5.85 -12.15
N GLY A 199 2.66 -6.07 -11.93
CA GLY A 199 1.99 -5.85 -10.65
C GLY A 199 2.06 -4.39 -10.20
N PRO A 200 1.58 -3.42 -11.04
CA PRO A 200 1.78 -1.99 -10.78
C PRO A 200 1.02 -1.51 -9.55
N GLU A 201 1.53 -0.45 -8.93
CA GLU A 201 0.83 0.27 -7.85
C GLU A 201 -0.52 0.77 -8.33
N HIS A 202 -0.52 1.57 -9.37
CA HIS A 202 -1.74 2.09 -10.01
C HIS A 202 -1.90 1.52 -11.41
N LEU A 203 -3.07 0.97 -11.70
CA LEU A 203 -3.46 0.57 -13.04
C LEU A 203 -4.62 1.41 -13.53
N GLU A 204 -4.43 2.14 -14.63
CA GLU A 204 -5.48 2.87 -15.33
C GLU A 204 -5.84 2.14 -16.62
N ILE A 205 -7.07 1.60 -16.71
CA ILE A 205 -7.59 0.93 -17.90
C ILE A 205 -8.43 1.94 -18.67
N ASN A 206 -7.76 2.80 -19.43
CA ASN A 206 -8.38 3.91 -20.15
C ASN A 206 -8.88 3.48 -21.52
N VAL A 207 -9.81 2.53 -21.53
CA VAL A 207 -10.49 2.05 -22.73
C VAL A 207 -11.98 1.86 -22.48
N LYS A 208 -12.81 2.07 -23.49
CA LYS A 208 -14.27 1.95 -23.39
C LYS A 208 -14.71 0.56 -22.88
N ASN A 209 -14.14 -0.51 -23.42
CA ASN A 209 -14.43 -1.88 -22.99
C ASN A 209 -13.40 -2.38 -21.96
N TYR A 210 -13.26 -1.67 -20.84
CA TYR A 210 -12.31 -2.04 -19.78
C TYR A 210 -12.57 -3.41 -19.16
N LYS A 211 -13.83 -3.89 -19.13
CA LYS A 211 -14.22 -5.18 -18.54
C LYS A 211 -13.48 -6.38 -19.13
N LYS A 212 -13.06 -6.29 -20.41
CA LYS A 212 -12.28 -7.38 -21.04
C LYS A 212 -10.89 -7.57 -20.44
N TYR A 213 -10.35 -6.54 -19.78
CA TYR A 213 -9.06 -6.59 -19.09
C TYR A 213 -9.24 -6.76 -17.59
N SER A 214 -10.03 -5.88 -16.95
CA SER A 214 -10.08 -5.77 -15.48
C SER A 214 -10.45 -7.07 -14.77
N LYS A 215 -11.30 -7.90 -15.35
CA LYS A 215 -11.70 -9.21 -14.76
C LYS A 215 -10.58 -10.26 -14.73
N PHE A 216 -9.50 -10.06 -15.48
CA PHE A 216 -8.36 -10.98 -15.55
C PHE A 216 -7.08 -10.40 -14.92
N ILE A 217 -7.12 -9.15 -14.47
CA ILE A 217 -6.03 -8.53 -13.74
C ILE A 217 -6.14 -8.99 -12.28
N ILE A 218 -5.09 -9.64 -11.80
CA ILE A 218 -4.98 -10.19 -10.44
C ILE A 218 -3.90 -9.50 -9.62
N ASN A 219 -3.02 -8.74 -10.27
CA ASN A 219 -1.88 -8.07 -9.65
C ASN A 219 -1.89 -6.58 -9.98
N ALA A 220 -2.47 -5.77 -9.11
CA ALA A 220 -2.38 -4.31 -9.11
C ALA A 220 -2.73 -3.78 -7.71
N GLY A 221 -2.11 -2.70 -7.29
CA GLY A 221 -2.44 -2.05 -6.02
C GLY A 221 -3.82 -1.39 -6.06
N SER A 222 -4.14 -0.68 -7.14
CA SER A 222 -5.48 -0.16 -7.46
C SER A 222 -5.78 -0.25 -8.95
N ILE A 223 -7.07 -0.33 -9.31
CA ILE A 223 -7.53 -0.39 -10.70
C ILE A 223 -8.56 0.70 -10.94
N CYS A 224 -8.26 1.62 -11.85
CA CYS A 224 -9.15 2.67 -12.32
C CYS A 224 -9.71 2.28 -13.70
N ASN A 225 -11.03 2.12 -13.79
CA ASN A 225 -11.69 1.58 -14.99
C ASN A 225 -12.39 2.64 -15.81
N GLY A 226 -12.01 2.77 -17.09
CA GLY A 226 -12.64 3.64 -18.07
C GLY A 226 -12.10 5.08 -18.03
N GLU A 227 -12.50 5.86 -19.03
CA GLU A 227 -12.00 7.21 -19.33
C GLU A 227 -12.26 8.25 -18.21
N ASN A 228 -13.27 8.02 -17.38
CA ASN A 228 -13.66 8.93 -16.31
C ASN A 228 -12.98 8.62 -14.98
N SER A 229 -12.17 7.57 -14.91
CA SER A 229 -11.55 7.09 -13.68
C SER A 229 -10.05 7.38 -13.67
N ALA A 230 -9.71 8.67 -13.67
CA ALA A 230 -8.31 9.07 -13.57
C ALA A 230 -7.70 8.64 -12.23
N MET A 231 -6.51 8.07 -12.26
CA MET A 231 -5.77 7.58 -11.09
C MET A 231 -5.61 8.65 -10.01
N VAL A 232 -5.35 9.89 -10.39
CA VAL A 232 -5.18 11.03 -9.44
C VAL A 232 -6.36 11.23 -8.48
N LEU A 233 -7.57 10.76 -8.83
CA LEU A 233 -8.71 10.80 -7.93
C LEU A 233 -8.52 9.87 -6.72
N THR A 234 -7.75 8.80 -6.88
CA THR A 234 -7.41 7.87 -5.80
C THR A 234 -6.40 8.49 -4.83
N ASP A 235 -5.47 9.32 -5.33
CA ASP A 235 -4.41 9.96 -4.54
C ASP A 235 -4.95 10.95 -3.52
N PHE A 236 -6.12 11.52 -3.78
CA PHE A 236 -6.75 12.47 -2.87
C PHE A 236 -7.89 11.87 -2.03
N GLY A 237 -8.18 10.57 -2.19
CA GLY A 237 -9.20 9.85 -1.40
C GLY A 237 -10.64 10.25 -1.72
N VAL A 238 -10.87 11.01 -2.78
CA VAL A 238 -12.21 11.51 -3.14
C VAL A 238 -13.15 10.43 -3.68
N VAL A 239 -12.60 9.28 -4.04
CA VAL A 239 -13.34 8.10 -4.53
C VAL A 239 -13.34 6.93 -3.53
N GLY A 240 -12.94 7.18 -2.28
CA GLY A 240 -12.99 6.19 -1.19
C GLY A 240 -11.87 5.15 -1.22
N THR A 241 -10.84 5.33 -2.05
CA THR A 241 -9.64 4.47 -2.08
C THR A 241 -8.51 5.07 -1.25
N ASN A 242 -7.47 4.26 -0.98
CA ASN A 242 -6.25 4.69 -0.31
C ASN A 242 -5.09 4.69 -1.29
N HIS A 243 -4.25 5.72 -1.25
CA HIS A 243 -3.07 5.82 -2.11
C HIS A 243 -1.82 5.17 -1.50
N ILE A 244 -1.90 4.65 -0.28
CA ILE A 244 -0.79 3.90 0.31
C ILE A 244 -0.91 2.47 -0.20
N LEU A 245 -0.24 2.20 -1.29
CA LEU A 245 -0.39 1.01 -2.12
C LEU A 245 0.94 0.25 -2.25
N PRO A 246 0.90 -1.03 -2.61
CA PRO A 246 2.09 -1.82 -2.85
C PRO A 246 2.78 -1.39 -4.13
N THR A 247 4.10 -1.19 -4.08
CA THR A 247 4.97 -0.85 -5.22
C THR A 247 5.95 -1.97 -5.54
N HIS A 248 6.77 -1.82 -6.58
CA HIS A 248 7.81 -2.78 -6.99
C HIS A 248 7.27 -4.21 -7.19
N GLY A 249 6.07 -4.31 -7.77
CA GLY A 249 5.43 -5.59 -8.03
C GLY A 249 4.93 -6.33 -6.79
N SER A 250 4.97 -5.71 -5.61
CA SER A 250 4.49 -6.32 -4.36
C SER A 250 2.97 -6.47 -4.32
N ALA A 251 2.24 -5.87 -5.25
CA ALA A 251 0.81 -6.13 -5.48
C ALA A 251 0.50 -7.61 -5.78
N LYS A 252 1.51 -8.42 -6.08
CA LYS A 252 1.39 -9.89 -6.25
C LYS A 252 1.09 -10.63 -4.94
N TYR A 253 1.41 -10.06 -3.79
CA TYR A 253 1.28 -10.72 -2.49
C TYR A 253 0.83 -9.77 -1.36
N SER A 254 0.67 -8.49 -1.62
CA SER A 254 0.19 -7.53 -0.63
C SER A 254 -0.89 -6.61 -1.19
N SER A 255 -1.67 -6.02 -0.30
CA SER A 255 -2.75 -5.08 -0.63
C SER A 255 -2.42 -3.69 -0.12
N GLY A 256 -3.09 -2.67 -0.64
CA GLY A 256 -3.02 -1.33 -0.09
C GLY A 256 -3.49 -1.24 1.35
N LEU A 257 -3.14 -0.15 2.01
CA LEU A 257 -3.48 0.10 3.41
C LEU A 257 -5.01 0.03 3.61
N ASN A 258 -5.43 -0.87 4.47
CA ASN A 258 -6.84 -1.15 4.73
C ASN A 258 -7.09 -1.47 6.21
N LEU A 259 -8.34 -1.77 6.57
CA LEU A 259 -8.73 -2.02 7.96
C LEU A 259 -7.96 -3.18 8.62
N ASN A 260 -7.60 -4.22 7.86
CA ASN A 260 -6.88 -5.39 8.39
C ASN A 260 -5.49 -5.03 8.92
N GLU A 261 -4.90 -3.93 8.45
CA GLU A 261 -3.61 -3.44 8.94
C GLU A 261 -3.68 -2.93 10.40
N PHE A 262 -4.87 -2.64 10.92
CA PHE A 262 -5.10 -2.07 12.24
C PHE A 262 -5.80 -3.02 13.21
N VAL A 263 -6.05 -4.25 12.79
CA VAL A 263 -6.69 -5.29 13.61
C VAL A 263 -5.85 -6.55 13.65
N LYS A 264 -5.95 -7.28 14.76
CA LYS A 264 -5.36 -8.62 14.91
C LYS A 264 -6.44 -9.64 15.23
N ARG A 265 -6.26 -10.87 14.77
CA ARG A 265 -7.16 -11.99 15.05
C ARG A 265 -6.60 -12.80 16.22
N ILE A 266 -7.47 -13.15 17.15
CA ILE A 266 -7.16 -14.02 18.29
C ILE A 266 -8.10 -15.20 18.22
N SER A 267 -7.56 -16.41 18.17
CA SER A 267 -8.35 -17.63 18.27
C SER A 267 -8.71 -17.88 19.72
N VAL A 268 -9.99 -17.96 20.02
CA VAL A 268 -10.51 -18.33 21.35
C VAL A 268 -11.15 -19.68 21.24
N VAL A 269 -10.66 -20.66 22.02
CA VAL A 269 -11.17 -22.04 21.98
C VAL A 269 -11.73 -22.39 23.35
N THR A 270 -12.97 -22.85 23.37
CA THR A 270 -13.62 -23.40 24.57
C THR A 270 -14.18 -24.78 24.22
N LEU A 271 -13.72 -25.82 24.91
CA LEU A 271 -14.20 -27.18 24.73
C LEU A 271 -15.11 -27.58 25.89
N SER A 272 -16.23 -28.23 25.56
CA SER A 272 -17.00 -29.01 26.55
C SER A 272 -16.28 -30.34 26.87
N LYS A 273 -16.64 -31.01 27.96
CA LYS A 273 -16.13 -32.36 28.29
C LYS A 273 -16.30 -33.31 27.11
N LYS A 274 -17.49 -33.37 26.52
CA LYS A 274 -17.78 -34.20 25.34
C LYS A 274 -16.94 -33.80 24.12
N GLY A 275 -16.67 -32.51 23.92
CA GLY A 275 -15.80 -32.01 22.86
C GLY A 275 -14.37 -32.47 23.06
N LEU A 276 -13.85 -32.38 24.27
CA LEU A 276 -12.52 -32.88 24.62
C LEU A 276 -12.41 -34.39 24.38
N GLU A 277 -13.36 -35.19 24.89
CA GLU A 277 -13.37 -36.65 24.72
C GLU A 277 -13.33 -37.04 23.24
N LYS A 278 -14.10 -36.34 22.39
CA LYS A 278 -14.17 -36.59 20.95
C LYS A 278 -12.85 -36.28 20.21
N THR A 279 -12.09 -35.28 20.64
CA THR A 279 -10.92 -34.77 19.91
C THR A 279 -9.59 -35.24 20.52
N ALA A 280 -9.59 -35.65 21.79
CA ALA A 280 -8.37 -35.95 22.54
C ALA A 280 -7.49 -37.04 21.92
N ASN A 281 -8.09 -38.14 21.48
CA ASN A 281 -7.34 -39.26 20.89
C ASN A 281 -6.56 -38.84 19.64
N HIS A 282 -7.15 -38.01 18.79
CA HIS A 282 -6.48 -37.51 17.59
C HIS A 282 -5.24 -36.66 17.97
N ALA A 283 -5.40 -35.77 18.95
CA ALA A 283 -4.33 -34.93 19.41
C ALA A 283 -3.23 -35.73 20.17
N ILE A 284 -3.60 -36.77 20.93
CA ILE A 284 -2.65 -37.69 21.58
C ILE A 284 -1.83 -38.42 20.51
N THR A 285 -2.46 -39.02 19.52
CA THR A 285 -1.77 -39.72 18.44
C THR A 285 -0.75 -38.82 17.72
N LEU A 286 -1.17 -37.58 17.39
CA LEU A 286 -0.27 -36.64 16.73
C LEU A 286 0.89 -36.22 17.63
N SER A 287 0.62 -35.90 18.89
CA SER A 287 1.69 -35.49 19.83
C SER A 287 2.67 -36.62 20.15
N GLU A 288 2.22 -37.87 20.18
CA GLU A 288 3.08 -39.05 20.32
C GLU A 288 3.94 -39.26 19.06
N PHE A 289 3.35 -39.13 17.87
CA PHE A 289 4.08 -39.19 16.61
C PHE A 289 5.17 -38.12 16.49
N GLU A 290 4.88 -36.92 16.95
CA GLU A 290 5.84 -35.79 16.98
C GLU A 290 6.82 -35.85 18.18
N ASN A 291 6.77 -36.88 19.00
CA ASN A 291 7.58 -37.03 20.23
C ASN A 291 7.42 -35.90 21.26
N LEU A 292 6.21 -35.33 21.32
CA LEU A 292 5.87 -34.23 22.22
C LEU A 292 5.21 -34.75 23.50
N TYR A 293 5.96 -35.42 24.35
CA TYR A 293 5.46 -36.08 25.55
C TYR A 293 4.67 -35.15 26.50
N GLY A 294 5.15 -33.93 26.72
CA GLY A 294 4.46 -32.94 27.53
C GLY A 294 3.06 -32.59 26.99
N HIS A 295 2.89 -32.52 25.67
CA HIS A 295 1.59 -32.28 25.00
C HIS A 295 0.65 -33.45 25.27
N THR A 296 1.12 -34.67 25.06
CA THR A 296 0.38 -35.91 25.36
C THR A 296 -0.10 -35.92 26.81
N GLN A 297 0.78 -35.68 27.79
CA GLN A 297 0.41 -35.64 29.19
C GLN A 297 -0.58 -34.53 29.55
N SER A 298 -0.46 -33.36 28.93
CA SER A 298 -1.39 -32.26 29.08
C SER A 298 -2.83 -32.64 28.68
N ILE A 299 -2.99 -33.44 27.62
CA ILE A 299 -4.31 -33.91 27.20
C ILE A 299 -4.80 -35.03 28.13
N LYS A 300 -3.98 -36.05 28.40
CA LYS A 300 -4.31 -37.18 29.24
C LYS A 300 -4.75 -36.76 30.66
N SER A 301 -4.13 -35.75 31.22
CA SER A 301 -4.48 -35.22 32.55
C SER A 301 -5.87 -34.57 32.63
N ARG A 302 -6.42 -34.11 31.51
CA ARG A 302 -7.74 -33.49 31.42
C ARG A 302 -8.86 -34.50 31.17
N ILE A 303 -8.55 -35.65 30.57
CA ILE A 303 -9.51 -36.74 30.34
C ILE A 303 -9.72 -37.53 31.66
N ARG A 304 -8.66 -37.71 32.47
CA ARG A 304 -8.69 -38.52 33.71
C ARG A 304 -9.32 -37.81 34.88
N ARG A 305 -9.75 -36.56 34.77
CA ARG A 305 -10.53 -35.87 35.84
C ARG A 305 -12.00 -36.33 35.76
N ASN A 306 -12.30 -37.41 36.47
CA ASN A 306 -13.66 -37.76 36.83
C ASN A 306 -14.13 -36.90 37.99
#